data_994bd7373caabaae4ed336312b554b30
#
_entry.id   994bd7373caabaae4ed336312b554b30
#
_cell.length_a   1.000
_cell.length_b   1.000
_cell.length_c   1.000
_cell.angle_alpha   90.00
_cell.angle_beta   90.00
_cell.angle_gamma   90.00
#
_symmetry.space_group_name_H-M   'P 1'
#
loop_
_entity.id
_entity.type
_entity.pdbx_description
1 polymer ?
#
loop_
_entity_poly.entity_id
_entity_poly.type
_entity_poly.pdbx_seq_one_letter_code
_entity_poly.pdbx_strand_id
1 'polypeptide(L)'
;MGYRILLTPKQSKGQPQYGRDVVAAKNVDGVDTLFLFELKGFSAKDITDRTLSARDGIIESLNASKNTKYRDASILGLSKCPRKYVFVHNGYAEANALLTLNDYVEENFPEGSFDRWDLDKLTTLFSEYLFDETLLTDEESYRLFKKVLVLLDGEGNNFKDIVSLIDLQIQKIDGKKKEGRRVVINLFATLRLIASMIYFYSKDCNNLLPAKFCIDTILVKTWAWILKGKKEKKAAIIKHFYSLVLLQVQIYEEYVNKILSVVRLNKSMYGFESSDTEYIFYPLRCFDFLEDLTYFFFLTESIGRPTQKEIRNRLDTLRLVIEKNTACTMPLLDTHSIPIQMVFLYIYDRSKGNKEDVHFLGKYLMDVVINMTKRY
;
A
#
# COMPACT_ATOMS: atom_id res chain seq x y z
N MET A 1 -13.59 -18.51 -5.94
CA MET A 1 -14.35 -17.81 -7.02
C MET A 1 -15.28 -18.72 -7.84
N GLY A 2 -15.02 -20.03 -7.99
CA GLY A 2 -15.90 -20.97 -8.69
C GLY A 2 -16.01 -20.80 -10.22
N TYR A 3 -15.06 -20.14 -10.85
CA TYR A 3 -14.98 -20.01 -12.30
C TYR A 3 -14.36 -21.26 -12.94
N ARG A 4 -15.00 -21.81 -13.96
CA ARG A 4 -14.40 -22.80 -14.85
C ARG A 4 -13.79 -22.08 -16.06
N ILE A 5 -12.48 -22.08 -16.18
CA ILE A 5 -11.75 -21.43 -17.27
C ILE A 5 -11.96 -22.23 -18.57
N LEU A 6 -12.37 -21.54 -19.63
CA LEU A 6 -12.59 -22.09 -20.95
C LEU A 6 -11.51 -21.68 -21.95
N LEU A 7 -10.99 -20.45 -21.82
CA LEU A 7 -9.91 -19.91 -22.66
C LEU A 7 -8.95 -19.08 -21.82
N THR A 8 -7.67 -19.25 -22.08
CA THR A 8 -6.60 -18.45 -21.45
C THR A 8 -5.77 -17.73 -22.52
N PRO A 9 -5.05 -16.64 -22.18
CA PRO A 9 -4.16 -15.94 -23.10
C PRO A 9 -3.08 -16.85 -23.71
N LYS A 10 -2.66 -17.89 -22.99
CA LYS A 10 -1.68 -18.87 -23.48
C LYS A 10 -2.24 -19.73 -24.62
N GLN A 11 -3.51 -20.09 -24.53
CA GLN A 11 -4.19 -20.91 -25.55
C GLN A 11 -4.55 -20.09 -26.80
N SER A 12 -4.82 -18.79 -26.64
CA SER A 12 -5.15 -17.87 -27.75
C SER A 12 -3.91 -17.18 -28.36
N LYS A 13 -2.70 -17.53 -27.93
CA LYS A 13 -1.46 -16.90 -28.42
C LYS A 13 -1.34 -17.03 -29.97
N GLY A 14 -1.23 -15.88 -30.64
CA GLY A 14 -1.13 -15.80 -32.09
C GLY A 14 -2.46 -15.89 -32.86
N GLN A 15 -3.60 -15.89 -32.13
CA GLN A 15 -4.94 -15.83 -32.73
C GLN A 15 -5.65 -14.53 -32.34
N PRO A 16 -6.60 -14.04 -33.15
CA PRO A 16 -7.40 -12.87 -32.78
C PRO A 16 -8.18 -13.12 -31.49
N GLN A 17 -7.97 -12.26 -30.48
CA GLN A 17 -8.61 -12.41 -29.17
C GLN A 17 -10.00 -11.76 -29.09
N TYR A 18 -10.31 -10.88 -30.04
CA TYR A 18 -11.59 -10.18 -30.14
C TYR A 18 -12.00 -9.46 -28.83
N GLY A 19 -11.07 -8.79 -28.19
CA GLY A 19 -11.31 -8.03 -26.95
C GLY A 19 -11.64 -8.91 -25.74
N ARG A 20 -11.09 -10.13 -25.67
CA ARG A 20 -11.23 -11.03 -24.52
C ARG A 20 -9.98 -11.88 -24.36
N ASP A 21 -9.30 -11.69 -23.25
CA ASP A 21 -8.09 -12.42 -22.92
C ASP A 21 -8.39 -13.74 -22.21
N VAL A 22 -9.44 -13.76 -21.38
CA VAL A 22 -9.88 -14.93 -20.64
C VAL A 22 -11.38 -15.14 -20.85
N VAL A 23 -11.77 -16.37 -21.04
CA VAL A 23 -13.18 -16.78 -21.05
C VAL A 23 -13.39 -17.82 -19.97
N ALA A 24 -14.43 -17.62 -19.16
CA ALA A 24 -14.79 -18.54 -18.09
C ALA A 24 -16.32 -18.72 -17.99
N ALA A 25 -16.74 -19.83 -17.43
CA ALA A 25 -18.14 -20.10 -17.09
C ALA A 25 -18.29 -20.21 -15.58
N LYS A 26 -19.40 -19.70 -15.05
CA LYS A 26 -19.78 -19.81 -13.64
C LYS A 26 -21.30 -19.96 -13.55
N ASN A 27 -21.75 -20.79 -12.62
CA ASN A 27 -23.16 -20.83 -12.26
C ASN A 27 -23.47 -19.64 -11.34
N VAL A 28 -24.40 -18.80 -11.77
CA VAL A 28 -24.88 -17.63 -11.01
C VAL A 28 -26.36 -17.84 -10.79
N ASP A 29 -26.76 -18.03 -9.55
CA ASP A 29 -28.16 -18.23 -9.14
C ASP A 29 -28.89 -19.34 -9.94
N GLY A 30 -28.19 -20.46 -10.20
CA GLY A 30 -28.72 -21.60 -10.95
C GLY A 30 -28.58 -21.48 -12.46
N VAL A 31 -28.09 -20.39 -13.00
CA VAL A 31 -27.92 -20.15 -14.44
C VAL A 31 -26.43 -20.13 -14.82
N ASP A 32 -26.05 -20.99 -15.76
CA ASP A 32 -24.70 -20.99 -16.30
C ASP A 32 -24.46 -19.70 -17.11
N THR A 33 -23.55 -18.86 -16.62
CA THR A 33 -23.22 -17.57 -17.18
C THR A 33 -21.79 -17.55 -17.72
N LEU A 34 -21.63 -17.01 -18.92
CA LEU A 34 -20.33 -16.88 -19.58
C LEU A 34 -19.69 -15.53 -19.24
N PHE A 35 -18.51 -15.56 -18.65
CA PHE A 35 -17.72 -14.39 -18.29
C PHE A 35 -16.62 -14.17 -19.33
N LEU A 36 -16.56 -12.96 -19.88
CA LEU A 36 -15.62 -12.53 -20.90
C LEU A 36 -14.71 -11.44 -20.26
N PHE A 37 -13.48 -11.79 -19.98
CA PHE A 37 -12.53 -10.89 -19.34
C PHE A 37 -11.63 -10.23 -20.38
N GLU A 38 -11.56 -8.91 -20.34
CA GLU A 38 -10.58 -8.08 -21.04
C GLU A 38 -9.57 -7.56 -20.02
N LEU A 39 -8.29 -7.85 -20.22
CA LEU A 39 -7.22 -7.52 -19.28
C LEU A 39 -6.36 -6.39 -19.86
N LYS A 40 -6.33 -5.23 -19.22
CA LYS A 40 -5.45 -4.12 -19.61
C LYS A 40 -4.44 -3.81 -18.50
N GLY A 41 -3.17 -4.12 -18.79
CA GLY A 41 -2.04 -3.72 -17.95
C GLY A 41 -1.41 -2.45 -18.50
N PHE A 42 -1.56 -1.33 -17.79
CA PHE A 42 -0.96 -0.07 -18.18
C PHE A 42 0.39 0.15 -17.48
N SER A 43 1.41 0.54 -18.24
CA SER A 43 2.71 0.90 -17.68
C SER A 43 2.64 2.17 -16.83
N ALA A 44 1.77 3.13 -17.20
CA ALA A 44 1.48 4.35 -16.46
C ALA A 44 0.44 4.16 -15.35
N LYS A 45 -0.23 3.00 -15.26
CA LYS A 45 -1.28 2.66 -14.29
C LYS A 45 -2.54 3.52 -14.33
N ASP A 46 -2.70 4.41 -15.29
CA ASP A 46 -3.83 5.33 -15.36
C ASP A 46 -4.68 5.08 -16.60
N ILE A 47 -6.00 5.12 -16.42
CA ILE A 47 -6.98 5.13 -17.51
C ILE A 47 -7.34 6.58 -17.80
N THR A 48 -7.04 7.03 -19.00
CA THR A 48 -7.28 8.38 -19.51
C THR A 48 -8.19 8.34 -20.72
N ASP A 49 -8.76 9.47 -21.16
CA ASP A 49 -9.54 9.56 -22.38
C ASP A 49 -8.78 9.04 -23.60
N ARG A 50 -7.47 9.22 -23.60
CA ARG A 50 -6.60 8.70 -24.66
C ARG A 50 -6.56 7.17 -24.66
N THR A 51 -6.48 6.50 -23.50
CA THR A 51 -6.44 5.04 -23.41
C THR A 51 -7.81 4.41 -23.67
N LEU A 52 -8.89 5.16 -23.43
CA LEU A 52 -10.25 4.74 -23.78
C LEU A 52 -10.47 4.72 -25.29
N SER A 53 -10.11 5.81 -25.98
CA SER A 53 -10.49 6.08 -27.38
C SER A 53 -9.39 5.75 -28.40
N ALA A 54 -8.20 5.28 -27.96
CA ALA A 54 -7.11 4.93 -28.85
C ALA A 54 -7.49 3.77 -29.78
N ARG A 55 -6.80 3.67 -30.91
CA ARG A 55 -6.81 2.46 -31.74
C ARG A 55 -6.29 1.30 -30.88
N ASP A 56 -7.00 0.19 -30.85
CA ASP A 56 -6.81 -0.94 -29.92
C ASP A 56 -7.03 -0.54 -28.43
N GLY A 57 -7.77 0.54 -28.19
CA GLY A 57 -8.14 1.04 -26.86
C GLY A 57 -9.19 0.19 -26.16
N ILE A 58 -9.60 0.66 -24.98
CA ILE A 58 -10.55 -0.09 -24.14
C ILE A 58 -11.91 -0.22 -24.82
N ILE A 59 -12.45 0.86 -25.37
CA ILE A 59 -13.77 0.88 -26.04
C ILE A 59 -13.78 -0.02 -27.26
N GLU A 60 -12.73 0.00 -28.08
CA GLU A 60 -12.63 -0.87 -29.26
C GLU A 60 -12.55 -2.34 -28.86
N SER A 61 -11.78 -2.70 -27.83
CA SER A 61 -11.71 -4.05 -27.30
C SER A 61 -13.05 -4.53 -26.76
N LEU A 62 -13.77 -3.71 -26.00
CA LEU A 62 -15.10 -4.04 -25.47
C LEU A 62 -16.13 -4.21 -26.58
N ASN A 63 -16.08 -3.38 -27.63
CA ASN A 63 -16.90 -3.52 -28.84
C ASN A 63 -16.62 -4.86 -29.57
N ALA A 64 -15.34 -5.20 -29.73
CA ALA A 64 -14.95 -6.47 -30.33
C ALA A 64 -15.47 -7.67 -29.54
N SER A 65 -15.38 -7.62 -28.19
CA SER A 65 -15.89 -8.64 -27.31
C SER A 65 -17.42 -8.78 -27.36
N LYS A 66 -18.14 -7.66 -27.42
CA LYS A 66 -19.61 -7.62 -27.55
C LYS A 66 -20.09 -8.20 -28.89
N ASN A 67 -19.46 -7.79 -30.00
CA ASN A 67 -19.91 -8.08 -31.35
C ASN A 67 -19.51 -9.49 -31.83
N THR A 68 -18.49 -10.10 -31.23
CA THR A 68 -18.00 -11.41 -31.63
C THR A 68 -18.46 -12.49 -30.67
N LYS A 69 -19.24 -13.47 -31.15
CA LYS A 69 -19.73 -14.59 -30.33
C LYS A 69 -18.59 -15.56 -29.99
N TYR A 70 -18.39 -15.85 -28.72
CA TYR A 70 -17.55 -16.98 -28.33
C TYR A 70 -18.28 -18.30 -28.64
N ARG A 71 -17.59 -19.21 -29.31
CA ARG A 71 -18.10 -20.53 -29.66
C ARG A 71 -17.08 -21.57 -29.24
N ASP A 72 -17.55 -22.61 -28.57
CA ASP A 72 -16.77 -23.79 -28.25
C ASP A 72 -17.65 -24.99 -28.52
N ALA A 73 -17.24 -25.79 -29.53
CA ALA A 73 -18.00 -26.95 -29.96
C ALA A 73 -18.05 -28.06 -28.89
N SER A 74 -17.15 -28.04 -27.93
CA SER A 74 -17.10 -29.03 -26.83
C SER A 74 -18.14 -28.77 -25.74
N ILE A 75 -18.80 -27.60 -25.73
CA ILE A 75 -19.74 -27.20 -24.68
C ILE A 75 -21.10 -26.93 -25.29
N LEU A 76 -21.99 -27.89 -25.11
CA LEU A 76 -23.39 -27.79 -25.57
C LEU A 76 -24.12 -26.65 -24.84
N GLY A 77 -24.88 -25.84 -25.59
CA GLY A 77 -25.68 -24.76 -25.02
C GLY A 77 -24.97 -23.47 -24.71
N LEU A 78 -23.63 -23.38 -24.84
CA LEU A 78 -22.84 -22.22 -24.52
C LEU A 78 -23.28 -20.90 -25.20
N SER A 79 -23.81 -21.03 -26.45
CA SER A 79 -24.30 -19.88 -27.23
C SER A 79 -25.59 -19.26 -26.67
N LYS A 80 -26.29 -19.96 -25.78
CA LYS A 80 -27.54 -19.53 -25.13
C LYS A 80 -27.30 -18.97 -23.73
N CYS A 81 -26.09 -19.16 -23.16
CA CYS A 81 -25.77 -18.66 -21.84
C CYS A 81 -25.76 -17.12 -21.81
N PRO A 82 -26.28 -16.51 -20.75
CA PRO A 82 -26.07 -15.08 -20.46
C PRO A 82 -24.60 -14.76 -20.48
N ARG A 83 -24.24 -13.51 -20.87
CA ARG A 83 -22.87 -13.05 -20.93
C ARG A 83 -22.66 -11.94 -19.95
N LYS A 84 -21.55 -12.00 -19.24
CA LYS A 84 -21.05 -10.93 -18.40
C LYS A 84 -19.66 -10.51 -18.89
N TYR A 85 -19.50 -9.23 -19.14
CA TYR A 85 -18.26 -8.64 -19.60
C TYR A 85 -17.53 -8.07 -18.40
N VAL A 86 -16.27 -8.42 -18.24
CA VAL A 86 -15.47 -7.97 -17.09
C VAL A 86 -14.23 -7.26 -17.61
N PHE A 87 -14.18 -5.96 -17.38
CA PHE A 87 -13.01 -5.16 -17.69
C PHE A 87 -12.08 -5.11 -16.46
N VAL A 88 -10.89 -5.67 -16.62
CA VAL A 88 -9.90 -5.79 -15.53
C VAL A 88 -8.70 -4.89 -15.82
N HIS A 89 -8.31 -4.07 -14.86
CA HIS A 89 -7.15 -3.20 -15.01
C HIS A 89 -6.39 -2.97 -13.70
N ASN A 90 -5.10 -2.66 -13.82
CA ASN A 90 -4.20 -2.43 -12.69
C ASN A 90 -3.92 -0.93 -12.43
N GLY A 91 -4.71 -0.03 -13.00
CA GLY A 91 -4.54 1.41 -12.88
C GLY A 91 -5.73 2.11 -12.23
N TYR A 92 -5.57 3.39 -11.96
CA TYR A 92 -6.66 4.27 -11.55
C TYR A 92 -7.24 4.94 -12.80
N ALA A 93 -8.55 5.22 -12.78
CA ALA A 93 -9.18 5.96 -13.87
C ALA A 93 -9.23 7.45 -13.50
N GLU A 94 -8.87 8.32 -14.45
CA GLU A 94 -9.14 9.76 -14.34
C GLU A 94 -10.65 9.98 -14.26
N ALA A 95 -11.10 11.00 -13.54
CA ALA A 95 -12.52 11.25 -13.29
C ALA A 95 -13.32 11.40 -14.60
N ASN A 96 -12.79 12.15 -15.57
CA ASN A 96 -13.43 12.35 -16.88
C ASN A 96 -13.48 11.05 -17.69
N ALA A 97 -12.38 10.30 -17.71
CA ALA A 97 -12.32 9.01 -18.38
C ALA A 97 -13.30 8.00 -17.78
N LEU A 98 -13.52 8.05 -16.47
CA LEU A 98 -14.48 7.19 -15.79
C LEU A 98 -15.92 7.54 -16.19
N LEU A 99 -16.26 8.83 -16.29
CA LEU A 99 -17.57 9.26 -16.79
C LEU A 99 -17.80 8.76 -18.22
N THR A 100 -16.86 9.00 -19.13
CA THR A 100 -16.93 8.53 -20.52
C THR A 100 -17.09 6.99 -20.60
N LEU A 101 -16.38 6.24 -19.76
CA LEU A 101 -16.52 4.79 -19.72
C LEU A 101 -17.90 4.35 -19.19
N ASN A 102 -18.41 5.00 -18.17
CA ASN A 102 -19.71 4.69 -17.60
C ASN A 102 -20.85 4.96 -18.59
N ASP A 103 -20.83 6.13 -19.24
CA ASP A 103 -21.80 6.49 -20.28
C ASP A 103 -21.78 5.45 -21.44
N TYR A 104 -20.58 5.08 -21.89
CA TYR A 104 -20.41 4.06 -22.91
C TYR A 104 -20.97 2.69 -22.47
N VAL A 105 -20.77 2.29 -21.21
CA VAL A 105 -21.27 1.03 -20.65
C VAL A 105 -22.79 1.06 -20.56
N GLU A 106 -23.39 2.13 -20.06
CA GLU A 106 -24.85 2.29 -19.97
C GLU A 106 -25.53 2.17 -21.34
N GLU A 107 -24.95 2.79 -22.37
CA GLU A 107 -25.49 2.75 -23.74
C GLU A 107 -25.32 1.40 -24.42
N ASN A 108 -24.25 0.66 -24.09
CA ASN A 108 -23.82 -0.48 -24.90
C ASN A 108 -24.02 -1.86 -24.27
N PHE A 109 -24.21 -1.93 -22.95
CA PHE A 109 -24.35 -3.20 -22.25
C PHE A 109 -25.67 -3.25 -21.48
N PRO A 110 -26.40 -4.39 -21.51
CA PRO A 110 -27.58 -4.58 -20.65
C PRO A 110 -27.21 -4.41 -19.17
N GLU A 111 -28.15 -3.91 -18.40
CA GLU A 111 -27.98 -3.74 -16.96
C GLU A 111 -27.51 -5.04 -16.28
N GLY A 112 -26.49 -4.91 -15.42
CA GLY A 112 -25.88 -6.04 -14.71
C GLY A 112 -25.01 -6.98 -15.56
N SER A 113 -24.88 -6.73 -16.89
CA SER A 113 -24.05 -7.56 -17.77
C SER A 113 -22.59 -7.10 -17.87
N PHE A 114 -22.25 -5.97 -17.29
CA PHE A 114 -20.89 -5.44 -17.26
C PHE A 114 -20.37 -5.31 -15.82
N ASP A 115 -19.08 -5.55 -15.62
CA ASP A 115 -18.39 -5.33 -14.35
C ASP A 115 -16.98 -4.76 -14.62
N ARG A 116 -16.51 -3.89 -13.72
CA ARG A 116 -15.15 -3.35 -13.76
C ARG A 116 -14.38 -3.83 -12.53
N TRP A 117 -13.26 -4.47 -12.77
CA TRP A 117 -12.34 -4.87 -11.72
C TRP A 117 -11.09 -4.00 -11.77
N ASP A 118 -11.10 -2.96 -10.99
CA ASP A 118 -9.95 -2.09 -10.73
C ASP A 118 -9.02 -2.67 -9.67
N LEU A 119 -8.00 -1.92 -9.31
CA LEU A 119 -7.00 -2.37 -8.35
C LEU A 119 -7.61 -2.69 -6.98
N ASP A 120 -8.60 -1.90 -6.54
CA ASP A 120 -9.26 -2.09 -5.23
C ASP A 120 -10.11 -3.36 -5.24
N LYS A 121 -10.90 -3.56 -6.30
CA LYS A 121 -11.67 -4.78 -6.50
C LYS A 121 -10.78 -6.01 -6.64
N LEU A 122 -9.69 -5.91 -7.40
CA LEU A 122 -8.71 -6.98 -7.52
C LEU A 122 -8.06 -7.32 -6.18
N THR A 123 -7.72 -6.31 -5.38
CA THR A 123 -7.15 -6.51 -4.05
C THR A 123 -8.13 -7.21 -3.12
N THR A 124 -9.41 -6.81 -3.16
CA THR A 124 -10.47 -7.48 -2.40
C THR A 124 -10.63 -8.93 -2.82
N LEU A 125 -10.75 -9.20 -4.12
CA LEU A 125 -10.88 -10.57 -4.64
C LEU A 125 -9.64 -11.41 -4.35
N PHE A 126 -8.46 -10.82 -4.43
CA PHE A 126 -7.20 -11.46 -4.05
C PHE A 126 -7.22 -11.84 -2.58
N SER A 127 -7.67 -10.91 -1.73
CA SER A 127 -7.87 -11.11 -0.30
C SER A 127 -8.83 -12.25 0.01
N GLU A 128 -10.00 -12.26 -0.61
CA GLU A 128 -11.05 -13.24 -0.35
C GLU A 128 -10.74 -14.65 -0.84
N TYR A 129 -10.05 -14.78 -1.99
CA TYR A 129 -9.97 -16.06 -2.70
C TYR A 129 -8.58 -16.65 -2.86
N LEU A 130 -7.53 -15.85 -2.81
CA LEU A 130 -6.14 -16.34 -2.90
C LEU A 130 -5.47 -16.46 -1.53
N PHE A 131 -6.07 -15.83 -0.52
CA PHE A 131 -5.48 -15.80 0.82
C PHE A 131 -5.82 -17.01 1.66
N ASP A 132 -6.80 -17.80 1.24
CA ASP A 132 -7.30 -18.84 2.11
C ASP A 132 -6.37 -20.07 2.19
N GLU A 133 -5.57 -20.41 1.19
CA GLU A 133 -4.88 -21.70 1.28
C GLU A 133 -3.52 -21.86 0.57
N THR A 134 -3.06 -20.93 -0.29
CA THR A 134 -1.93 -21.28 -1.18
C THR A 134 -0.73 -20.33 -1.17
N LEU A 135 -0.78 -19.21 -0.51
CA LEU A 135 0.26 -18.18 -0.58
C LEU A 135 1.39 -18.37 0.42
N LEU A 136 1.07 -18.88 1.60
CA LEU A 136 2.07 -19.33 2.55
C LEU A 136 2.12 -20.86 2.43
N THR A 137 3.11 -21.35 1.72
CA THR A 137 3.27 -22.76 1.32
C THR A 137 3.49 -23.73 2.49
N ASP A 138 3.41 -23.27 3.73
CA ASP A 138 3.57 -24.06 4.92
C ASP A 138 2.57 -23.67 6.01
N GLU A 139 2.14 -24.67 6.74
CA GLU A 139 1.13 -24.58 7.80
C GLU A 139 1.50 -23.61 8.93
N GLU A 140 2.77 -23.52 9.28
CA GLU A 140 3.26 -22.66 10.35
C GLU A 140 3.13 -21.17 9.98
N SER A 141 3.56 -20.79 8.79
CA SER A 141 3.39 -19.43 8.27
C SER A 141 1.94 -19.03 8.17
N TYR A 142 1.09 -19.94 7.70
CA TYR A 142 -0.34 -19.71 7.59
C TYR A 142 -1.01 -19.49 8.96
N ARG A 143 -0.68 -20.33 9.94
CA ARG A 143 -1.18 -20.20 11.31
C ARG A 143 -0.76 -18.88 11.96
N LEU A 144 0.52 -18.51 11.82
CA LEU A 144 1.03 -17.23 12.33
C LEU A 144 0.33 -16.05 11.65
N PHE A 145 0.15 -16.13 10.34
CA PHE A 145 -0.49 -15.06 9.61
C PHE A 145 -1.98 -14.88 9.99
N LYS A 146 -2.74 -15.97 10.09
CA LYS A 146 -4.12 -15.91 10.63
C LYS A 146 -4.17 -15.28 12.01
N LYS A 147 -3.24 -15.66 12.90
CA LYS A 147 -3.15 -15.07 14.23
C LYS A 147 -2.89 -13.58 14.20
N VAL A 148 -1.98 -13.11 13.32
CA VAL A 148 -1.73 -11.68 13.11
C VAL A 148 -3.00 -10.98 12.69
N LEU A 149 -3.73 -11.48 11.69
CA LEU A 149 -4.93 -10.83 11.17
C LEU A 149 -6.05 -10.74 12.22
N VAL A 150 -6.28 -11.79 12.99
CA VAL A 150 -7.30 -11.78 14.06
C VAL A 150 -6.97 -10.80 15.18
N LEU A 151 -5.69 -10.55 15.44
CA LEU A 151 -5.25 -9.66 16.54
C LEU A 151 -5.09 -8.20 16.09
N LEU A 152 -5.33 -7.86 14.82
CA LEU A 152 -5.25 -6.46 14.33
C LEU A 152 -6.31 -5.56 14.99
N ASP A 153 -7.46 -6.11 15.37
CA ASP A 153 -8.57 -5.38 16.02
C ASP A 153 -8.40 -5.27 17.55
N GLY A 154 -7.45 -6.01 18.16
CA GLY A 154 -7.32 -6.10 19.61
C GLY A 154 -6.61 -4.89 20.23
N GLU A 155 -7.10 -4.43 21.38
CA GLU A 155 -6.36 -3.54 22.27
C GLU A 155 -5.12 -4.28 22.80
N GLY A 156 -3.97 -3.96 22.27
CA GLY A 156 -2.70 -4.62 22.65
C GLY A 156 -2.10 -5.43 21.51
N ASN A 157 -1.82 -4.76 20.42
CA ASN A 157 -1.14 -5.32 19.26
C ASN A 157 0.17 -6.02 19.69
N ASN A 158 0.14 -7.34 19.76
CA ASN A 158 1.34 -8.12 19.97
C ASN A 158 2.10 -8.26 18.65
N PHE A 159 2.92 -7.28 18.34
CA PHE A 159 3.75 -7.27 17.13
C PHE A 159 4.76 -8.43 17.04
N LYS A 160 4.92 -9.23 18.12
CA LYS A 160 5.81 -10.42 18.13
C LYS A 160 5.43 -11.43 17.04
N ASP A 161 4.15 -11.62 16.79
CA ASP A 161 3.69 -12.58 15.78
C ASP A 161 4.03 -12.10 14.37
N ILE A 162 3.97 -10.78 14.11
CA ILE A 162 4.43 -10.17 12.84
C ILE A 162 5.94 -10.40 12.67
N VAL A 163 6.73 -10.13 13.70
CA VAL A 163 8.18 -10.37 13.69
C VAL A 163 8.50 -11.84 13.41
N SER A 164 7.82 -12.75 14.12
CA SER A 164 8.02 -14.20 13.96
C SER A 164 7.66 -14.68 12.56
N LEU A 165 6.59 -14.16 11.97
CA LEU A 165 6.18 -14.48 10.60
C LEU A 165 7.24 -14.04 9.57
N ILE A 166 7.78 -12.84 9.73
CA ILE A 166 8.82 -12.29 8.85
C ILE A 166 10.12 -13.10 8.98
N ASP A 167 10.53 -13.40 10.22
CA ASP A 167 11.73 -14.20 10.49
C ASP A 167 11.63 -15.59 9.86
N LEU A 168 10.49 -16.24 10.00
CA LEU A 168 10.24 -17.54 9.39
C LEU A 168 10.43 -17.50 7.86
N GLN A 169 9.94 -16.45 7.16
CA GLN A 169 10.14 -16.32 5.71
C GLN A 169 11.61 -16.15 5.35
N ILE A 170 12.36 -15.35 6.09
CA ILE A 170 13.78 -15.10 5.83
C ILE A 170 14.62 -16.36 6.11
N GLN A 171 14.34 -17.06 7.21
CA GLN A 171 15.05 -18.30 7.60
C GLN A 171 14.90 -19.42 6.56
N LYS A 172 13.76 -19.51 5.86
CA LYS A 172 13.56 -20.49 4.78
C LYS A 172 14.58 -20.36 3.65
N ILE A 173 15.24 -19.23 3.53
CA ILE A 173 16.27 -18.97 2.50
C ILE A 173 17.66 -19.13 3.07
N ASP A 174 17.93 -18.71 4.30
CA ASP A 174 19.25 -18.80 4.93
C ASP A 174 19.78 -20.25 5.02
N GLY A 175 18.89 -21.25 5.06
CA GLY A 175 19.24 -22.67 5.11
C GLY A 175 19.58 -23.32 3.75
N LYS A 176 19.45 -22.62 2.63
CA LYS A 176 19.69 -23.20 1.31
C LYS A 176 21.11 -22.93 0.82
N LYS A 177 21.88 -24.00 0.53
CA LYS A 177 23.28 -23.92 0.06
C LYS A 177 23.50 -23.12 -1.23
N LYS A 178 22.48 -22.90 -2.06
CA LYS A 178 22.49 -22.01 -3.24
C LYS A 178 21.17 -21.26 -3.31
N GLU A 179 21.23 -19.95 -3.15
CA GLU A 179 20.09 -19.07 -3.37
C GLU A 179 19.85 -18.89 -4.88
N GLY A 180 18.98 -19.71 -5.45
CA GLY A 180 18.54 -19.50 -6.83
C GLY A 180 17.74 -18.18 -6.96
N ARG A 181 17.88 -17.50 -8.12
CA ARG A 181 17.16 -16.25 -8.44
C ARG A 181 15.66 -16.33 -8.11
N ARG A 182 15.01 -17.46 -8.41
CA ARG A 182 13.58 -17.69 -8.17
C ARG A 182 13.24 -17.69 -6.68
N VAL A 183 14.11 -18.24 -5.84
CA VAL A 183 13.89 -18.30 -4.37
C VAL A 183 13.91 -16.90 -3.77
N VAL A 184 14.84 -16.04 -4.22
CA VAL A 184 14.90 -14.64 -3.77
C VAL A 184 13.69 -13.86 -4.23
N ILE A 185 13.26 -14.01 -5.49
CA ILE A 185 12.05 -13.36 -6.01
C ILE A 185 10.83 -13.76 -5.17
N ASN A 186 10.69 -15.04 -4.87
CA ASN A 186 9.58 -15.55 -4.07
C ASN A 186 9.59 -14.97 -2.64
N LEU A 187 10.76 -14.84 -2.00
CA LEU A 187 10.85 -14.18 -0.69
C LEU A 187 10.27 -12.77 -0.72
N PHE A 188 10.76 -11.92 -1.63
CA PHE A 188 10.30 -10.54 -1.73
C PHE A 188 8.81 -10.44 -2.10
N ALA A 189 8.34 -11.34 -2.97
CA ALA A 189 6.92 -11.42 -3.32
C ALA A 189 6.07 -11.79 -2.10
N THR A 190 6.48 -12.79 -1.32
CA THR A 190 5.79 -13.22 -0.10
C THR A 190 5.78 -12.11 0.97
N LEU A 191 6.93 -11.46 1.22
CA LEU A 191 7.00 -10.38 2.20
C LEU A 191 6.16 -9.17 1.79
N ARG A 192 6.18 -8.79 0.50
CA ARG A 192 5.34 -7.72 -0.02
C ARG A 192 3.87 -8.05 0.13
N LEU A 193 3.49 -9.29 -0.13
CA LEU A 193 2.13 -9.75 0.02
C LEU A 193 1.66 -9.69 1.47
N ILE A 194 2.45 -10.21 2.42
CA ILE A 194 2.17 -10.11 3.86
C ILE A 194 1.96 -8.64 4.26
N ALA A 195 2.87 -7.75 3.86
CA ALA A 195 2.75 -6.33 4.16
C ALA A 195 1.48 -5.70 3.55
N SER A 196 1.18 -6.02 2.28
CA SER A 196 -0.01 -5.48 1.59
C SER A 196 -1.32 -5.93 2.26
N MET A 197 -1.35 -7.15 2.76
CA MET A 197 -2.55 -7.68 3.42
C MET A 197 -2.73 -7.09 4.81
N ILE A 198 -1.66 -7.03 5.61
CA ILE A 198 -1.72 -6.36 6.92
C ILE A 198 -2.13 -4.89 6.72
N TYR A 199 -1.66 -4.24 5.67
CA TYR A 199 -2.05 -2.88 5.33
C TYR A 199 -3.55 -2.79 4.99
N PHE A 200 -4.06 -3.69 4.15
CA PHE A 200 -5.48 -3.73 3.78
C PHE A 200 -6.38 -3.89 5.01
N TYR A 201 -6.12 -4.92 5.83
CA TYR A 201 -6.89 -5.15 7.06
C TYR A 201 -6.73 -4.00 8.08
N SER A 202 -5.54 -3.42 8.18
CA SER A 202 -5.30 -2.25 9.03
C SER A 202 -6.12 -1.03 8.62
N LYS A 203 -6.40 -0.88 7.32
CA LYS A 203 -7.32 0.16 6.81
C LYS A 203 -8.75 -0.12 7.23
N ASP A 204 -9.23 -1.35 7.06
CA ASP A 204 -10.60 -1.74 7.45
C ASP A 204 -10.83 -1.54 8.95
N CYS A 205 -9.84 -1.88 9.78
CA CYS A 205 -9.87 -1.64 11.23
C CYS A 205 -9.61 -0.17 11.62
N ASN A 206 -9.40 0.72 10.66
CA ASN A 206 -9.06 2.12 10.88
C ASN A 206 -7.79 2.34 11.75
N ASN A 207 -6.90 1.35 11.84
CA ASN A 207 -5.66 1.36 12.62
C ASN A 207 -4.47 0.97 11.75
N LEU A 208 -3.68 1.95 11.29
CA LEU A 208 -2.54 1.74 10.40
C LEU A 208 -1.23 1.38 11.13
N LEU A 209 -1.19 1.39 12.46
CA LEU A 209 0.03 1.07 13.22
C LEU A 209 0.58 -0.34 12.92
N PRO A 210 -0.23 -1.42 12.84
CA PRO A 210 0.28 -2.73 12.48
C PRO A 210 0.89 -2.79 11.09
N ALA A 211 0.31 -2.09 10.12
CA ALA A 211 0.85 -2.02 8.76
C ALA A 211 2.19 -1.31 8.71
N LYS A 212 2.30 -0.15 9.39
CA LYS A 212 3.55 0.59 9.56
C LYS A 212 4.62 -0.29 10.20
N PHE A 213 4.33 -0.90 11.35
CA PHE A 213 5.27 -1.77 12.04
C PHE A 213 5.72 -2.96 11.17
N CYS A 214 4.79 -3.57 10.43
CA CYS A 214 5.08 -4.70 9.56
C CYS A 214 6.06 -4.33 8.45
N ILE A 215 5.79 -3.24 7.71
CA ILE A 215 6.66 -2.84 6.60
C ILE A 215 8.05 -2.39 7.08
N ASP A 216 8.14 -1.68 8.21
CA ASP A 216 9.40 -1.26 8.81
C ASP A 216 10.22 -2.48 9.24
N THR A 217 9.59 -3.46 9.88
CA THR A 217 10.24 -4.73 10.27
C THR A 217 10.74 -5.50 9.05
N ILE A 218 9.93 -5.59 7.99
CA ILE A 218 10.32 -6.25 6.73
C ILE A 218 11.55 -5.57 6.15
N LEU A 219 11.56 -4.24 6.06
CA LEU A 219 12.68 -3.49 5.47
C LEU A 219 13.96 -3.64 6.28
N VAL A 220 13.90 -3.49 7.60
CA VAL A 220 15.08 -3.65 8.46
C VAL A 220 15.65 -5.06 8.37
N LYS A 221 14.81 -6.09 8.46
CA LYS A 221 15.26 -7.49 8.41
C LYS A 221 15.76 -7.91 7.03
N THR A 222 15.10 -7.49 5.96
CA THR A 222 15.55 -7.77 4.59
C THR A 222 16.84 -7.03 4.27
N TRP A 223 17.00 -5.80 4.75
CA TRP A 223 18.25 -5.06 4.59
C TRP A 223 19.41 -5.73 5.33
N ALA A 224 19.19 -6.15 6.57
CA ALA A 224 20.18 -6.92 7.34
C ALA A 224 20.58 -8.22 6.60
N TRP A 225 19.60 -8.95 6.02
CA TRP A 225 19.85 -10.13 5.22
C TRP A 225 20.66 -9.83 3.93
N ILE A 226 20.37 -8.69 3.26
CA ILE A 226 21.13 -8.22 2.09
C ILE A 226 22.59 -7.96 2.47
N LEU A 227 22.84 -7.24 3.56
CA LEU A 227 24.18 -6.88 4.01
C LEU A 227 24.96 -8.12 4.46
N LYS A 228 24.37 -8.99 5.27
CA LYS A 228 24.99 -10.26 5.70
C LYS A 228 25.42 -11.11 4.52
N GLY A 229 24.63 -11.13 3.45
CA GLY A 229 24.93 -11.87 2.22
C GLY A 229 25.79 -11.13 1.21
N LYS A 230 26.27 -9.90 1.51
CA LYS A 230 27.02 -9.04 0.57
C LYS A 230 26.31 -8.87 -0.78
N LYS A 231 24.99 -8.64 -0.73
CA LYS A 231 24.10 -8.62 -1.91
C LYS A 231 23.71 -7.20 -2.34
N GLU A 232 24.21 -6.18 -1.67
CA GLU A 232 23.90 -4.76 -1.88
C GLU A 232 24.23 -4.25 -3.29
N LYS A 233 25.15 -4.93 -3.99
CA LYS A 233 25.50 -4.62 -5.39
C LYS A 233 24.68 -5.39 -6.43
N LYS A 234 23.77 -6.28 -6.01
CA LYS A 234 22.95 -7.09 -6.93
C LYS A 234 21.70 -6.30 -7.34
N ALA A 235 21.74 -5.64 -8.50
CA ALA A 235 20.67 -4.78 -9.00
C ALA A 235 19.27 -5.42 -8.94
N ALA A 236 19.15 -6.72 -9.24
CA ALA A 236 17.86 -7.43 -9.17
C ALA A 236 17.32 -7.51 -7.75
N ILE A 237 18.16 -7.69 -6.74
CA ILE A 237 17.73 -7.73 -5.33
C ILE A 237 17.33 -6.35 -4.86
N ILE A 238 18.15 -5.34 -5.17
CA ILE A 238 17.86 -3.94 -4.84
C ILE A 238 16.56 -3.47 -5.48
N LYS A 239 16.25 -3.89 -6.71
CA LYS A 239 14.96 -3.60 -7.36
C LYS A 239 13.77 -4.14 -6.55
N HIS A 240 13.85 -5.37 -6.04
CA HIS A 240 12.79 -5.95 -5.22
C HIS A 240 12.70 -5.27 -3.84
N PHE A 241 13.84 -4.98 -3.21
CA PHE A 241 13.89 -4.20 -1.98
C PHE A 241 13.24 -2.82 -2.16
N TYR A 242 13.57 -2.13 -3.24
CA TYR A 242 12.99 -0.83 -3.56
C TYR A 242 11.46 -0.88 -3.74
N SER A 243 10.92 -2.00 -4.24
CA SER A 243 9.46 -2.17 -4.32
C SER A 243 8.77 -2.26 -2.95
N LEU A 244 9.48 -2.73 -1.91
CA LEU A 244 9.01 -2.68 -0.52
C LEU A 244 9.10 -1.25 0.05
N VAL A 245 10.15 -0.50 -0.30
CA VAL A 245 10.27 0.92 0.08
C VAL A 245 9.13 1.74 -0.51
N LEU A 246 8.73 1.48 -1.76
CA LEU A 246 7.56 2.16 -2.36
C LEU A 246 6.25 1.82 -1.62
N LEU A 247 6.08 0.59 -1.16
CA LEU A 247 4.94 0.22 -0.32
C LEU A 247 4.99 0.92 1.04
N GLN A 248 6.19 1.07 1.64
CA GLN A 248 6.36 1.85 2.87
C GLN A 248 5.91 3.29 2.69
N VAL A 249 6.31 3.94 1.58
CA VAL A 249 5.87 5.31 1.27
C VAL A 249 4.35 5.40 1.24
N GLN A 250 3.69 4.48 0.57
CA GLN A 250 2.22 4.45 0.47
C GLN A 250 1.57 4.32 1.86
N ILE A 251 2.07 3.42 2.71
CA ILE A 251 1.56 3.21 4.07
C ILE A 251 1.77 4.46 4.94
N TYR A 252 2.97 5.05 4.89
CA TYR A 252 3.30 6.25 5.66
C TYR A 252 2.51 7.48 5.17
N GLU A 253 2.32 7.63 3.88
CA GLU A 253 1.53 8.73 3.32
C GLU A 253 0.09 8.69 3.85
N GLU A 254 -0.54 7.53 3.84
CA GLU A 254 -1.91 7.40 4.36
C GLU A 254 -1.96 7.59 5.89
N TYR A 255 -1.01 7.00 6.61
CA TYR A 255 -0.88 7.14 8.07
C TYR A 255 -0.69 8.60 8.48
N VAL A 256 0.29 9.28 7.88
CA VAL A 256 0.61 10.68 8.18
C VAL A 256 -0.57 11.59 7.82
N ASN A 257 -1.16 11.45 6.63
CA ASN A 257 -2.28 12.29 6.21
C ASN A 257 -3.50 12.14 7.12
N LYS A 258 -3.78 10.93 7.60
CA LYS A 258 -4.86 10.65 8.54
C LYS A 258 -4.65 11.38 9.86
N ILE A 259 -3.45 11.33 10.42
CA ILE A 259 -3.13 11.98 11.70
C ILE A 259 -3.02 13.48 11.53
N LEU A 260 -2.41 13.99 10.44
CA LEU A 260 -2.28 15.43 10.18
C LEU A 260 -3.62 16.16 10.14
N SER A 261 -4.69 15.51 9.73
CA SER A 261 -6.04 16.11 9.74
C SER A 261 -6.47 16.58 11.14
N VAL A 262 -5.99 15.87 12.18
CA VAL A 262 -6.29 16.15 13.58
C VAL A 262 -5.21 16.98 14.26
N VAL A 263 -3.94 16.64 14.06
CA VAL A 263 -2.77 17.23 14.78
C VAL A 263 -2.56 18.72 14.48
N ARG A 264 -3.13 19.20 13.40
CA ARG A 264 -3.15 20.65 13.08
C ARG A 264 -4.02 21.48 14.01
N LEU A 265 -4.86 20.85 14.83
CA LEU A 265 -5.68 21.53 15.81
C LEU A 265 -4.93 21.72 17.13
N ASN A 266 -5.32 22.74 17.89
CA ASN A 266 -4.64 23.08 19.13
C ASN A 266 -4.79 21.98 20.19
N LYS A 267 -3.69 21.48 20.73
CA LYS A 267 -3.60 20.40 21.73
C LYS A 267 -4.38 19.13 21.33
N SER A 268 -4.52 18.86 20.05
CA SER A 268 -5.35 17.74 19.57
C SER A 268 -4.75 16.36 19.85
N MET A 269 -3.48 16.28 20.17
CA MET A 269 -2.82 15.04 20.61
C MET A 269 -3.00 14.79 22.11
N TYR A 270 -3.58 15.73 22.84
CA TYR A 270 -3.99 15.53 24.24
C TYR A 270 -5.23 14.67 24.27
N GLY A 271 -5.21 13.56 25.04
CA GLY A 271 -6.37 12.67 25.20
C GLY A 271 -7.37 13.22 26.23
N PHE A 272 -8.52 12.52 26.32
CA PHE A 272 -9.58 12.86 27.26
C PHE A 272 -9.53 12.00 28.54
N GLU A 273 -8.43 11.26 28.75
CA GLU A 273 -8.23 10.46 29.97
C GLU A 273 -7.86 11.34 31.17
N SER A 274 -7.66 10.73 32.33
CA SER A 274 -7.32 11.48 33.56
C SER A 274 -6.06 12.32 33.37
N SER A 275 -6.04 13.51 33.93
CA SER A 275 -4.94 14.47 33.79
C SER A 275 -3.56 13.89 34.10
N ASP A 276 -3.45 12.93 35.02
CA ASP A 276 -2.17 12.34 35.46
C ASP A 276 -1.55 11.43 34.40
N THR A 277 -2.35 10.69 33.66
CA THR A 277 -1.86 9.85 32.54
C THR A 277 -1.43 10.68 31.34
N GLU A 278 -2.08 11.78 31.09
CA GLU A 278 -1.78 12.66 29.94
C GLU A 278 -0.44 13.40 30.09
N TYR A 279 0.08 13.64 31.28
CA TYR A 279 1.44 14.14 31.47
C TYR A 279 2.52 13.23 30.86
N ILE A 280 2.21 11.94 30.75
CA ILE A 280 3.10 10.95 30.14
C ILE A 280 2.73 10.72 28.69
N PHE A 281 1.45 10.40 28.39
CA PHE A 281 1.06 9.97 27.06
C PHE A 281 1.01 11.08 26.02
N TYR A 282 0.73 12.31 26.41
CA TYR A 282 0.72 13.43 25.47
C TYR A 282 2.10 13.70 24.84
N PRO A 283 3.20 13.84 25.62
CA PRO A 283 4.53 13.92 25.04
C PRO A 283 4.93 12.69 24.22
N LEU A 284 4.62 11.47 24.68
CA LEU A 284 4.92 10.26 23.91
C LEU A 284 4.29 10.31 22.53
N ARG A 285 2.98 10.57 22.44
CA ARG A 285 2.28 10.69 21.15
C ARG A 285 2.87 11.82 20.27
N CYS A 286 3.27 12.93 20.88
CA CYS A 286 3.87 14.03 20.15
C CYS A 286 5.21 13.65 19.52
N PHE A 287 6.10 13.01 20.28
CA PHE A 287 7.43 12.64 19.78
C PHE A 287 7.35 11.47 18.79
N ASP A 288 6.49 10.48 19.03
CA ASP A 288 6.24 9.39 18.07
C ASP A 288 5.76 9.95 16.71
N PHE A 289 4.83 10.90 16.75
CA PHE A 289 4.35 11.51 15.50
C PHE A 289 5.37 12.44 14.83
N LEU A 290 6.18 13.18 15.59
CA LEU A 290 7.27 14.00 15.03
C LEU A 290 8.31 13.11 14.32
N GLU A 291 8.64 11.97 14.91
CA GLU A 291 9.52 10.98 14.31
C GLU A 291 8.95 10.48 12.99
N ASP A 292 7.71 9.99 13.00
CA ASP A 292 7.03 9.46 11.84
C ASP A 292 6.89 10.49 10.71
N LEU A 293 6.48 11.71 11.05
CA LEU A 293 6.31 12.80 10.08
C LEU A 293 7.64 13.20 9.43
N THR A 294 8.68 13.35 10.25
CA THR A 294 9.99 13.78 9.75
C THR A 294 10.65 12.64 8.96
N TYR A 295 10.52 11.41 9.42
CA TYR A 295 10.96 10.22 8.67
C TYR A 295 10.27 10.14 7.31
N PHE A 296 8.96 10.32 7.26
CA PHE A 296 8.20 10.33 6.00
C PHE A 296 8.71 11.40 5.02
N PHE A 297 9.09 12.58 5.52
CA PHE A 297 9.66 13.61 4.66
C PHE A 297 11.03 13.19 4.09
N PHE A 298 11.92 12.65 4.92
CA PHE A 298 13.20 12.12 4.44
C PHE A 298 13.01 10.95 3.47
N LEU A 299 12.09 10.04 3.78
CA LEU A 299 11.80 8.87 2.96
C LEU A 299 11.32 9.29 1.56
N THR A 300 10.36 10.19 1.45
CA THR A 300 9.84 10.66 0.18
C THR A 300 10.88 11.45 -0.63
N GLU A 301 11.77 12.19 0.02
CA GLU A 301 12.89 12.89 -0.62
C GLU A 301 13.97 11.95 -1.14
N SER A 302 14.14 10.78 -0.51
CA SER A 302 15.08 9.77 -0.99
C SER A 302 14.63 9.09 -2.30
N ILE A 303 13.33 9.14 -2.59
CA ILE A 303 12.72 8.53 -3.77
C ILE A 303 12.56 9.53 -4.90
N GLY A 304 12.20 10.76 -4.59
CA GLY A 304 11.98 11.83 -5.55
C GLY A 304 12.50 13.16 -5.05
N ARG A 305 12.87 14.05 -5.97
CA ARG A 305 13.30 15.42 -5.60
C ARG A 305 12.08 16.30 -5.40
N PRO A 306 11.79 16.78 -4.18
CA PRO A 306 10.68 17.68 -3.94
C PRO A 306 10.91 19.03 -4.61
N THR A 307 9.84 19.68 -5.00
CA THR A 307 9.85 21.09 -5.43
C THR A 307 10.08 22.01 -4.23
N GLN A 308 10.51 23.24 -4.50
CA GLN A 308 10.68 24.26 -3.42
C GLN A 308 9.34 24.52 -2.69
N LYS A 309 8.22 24.47 -3.38
CA LYS A 309 6.89 24.62 -2.80
C LYS A 309 6.57 23.47 -1.83
N GLU A 310 6.88 22.24 -2.20
CA GLU A 310 6.69 21.09 -1.32
C GLU A 310 7.57 21.15 -0.08
N ILE A 311 8.84 21.54 -0.23
CA ILE A 311 9.75 21.76 0.90
C ILE A 311 9.16 22.81 1.85
N ARG A 312 8.70 23.96 1.32
CA ARG A 312 8.08 25.00 2.15
C ARG A 312 6.86 24.47 2.90
N ASN A 313 5.96 23.76 2.23
CA ASN A 313 4.78 23.16 2.86
C ASN A 313 5.14 22.18 3.99
N ARG A 314 6.23 21.42 3.85
CA ARG A 314 6.71 20.48 4.87
C ARG A 314 7.29 21.22 6.08
N LEU A 315 8.07 22.29 5.87
CA LEU A 315 8.58 23.14 6.94
C LEU A 315 7.43 23.80 7.70
N ASP A 316 6.44 24.34 6.99
CA ASP A 316 5.25 24.96 7.60
C ASP A 316 4.40 23.91 8.35
N THR A 317 4.34 22.68 7.87
CA THR A 317 3.65 21.58 8.55
C THR A 317 4.34 21.21 9.86
N LEU A 318 5.67 21.04 9.86
CA LEU A 318 6.43 20.77 11.09
C LEU A 318 6.26 21.91 12.13
N ARG A 319 6.37 23.15 11.68
CA ARG A 319 6.15 24.32 12.54
C ARG A 319 4.75 24.28 13.16
N LEU A 320 3.73 24.07 12.33
CA LEU A 320 2.34 24.02 12.79
C LEU A 320 2.11 22.93 13.82
N VAL A 321 2.62 21.71 13.59
CA VAL A 321 2.49 20.59 14.52
C VAL A 321 3.13 20.90 15.86
N ILE A 322 4.33 21.46 15.87
CA ILE A 322 5.07 21.82 17.09
C ILE A 322 4.37 22.95 17.84
N GLU A 323 3.94 24.00 17.15
CA GLU A 323 3.27 25.15 17.77
C GLU A 323 1.87 24.80 18.33
N LYS A 324 1.16 23.89 17.68
CA LYS A 324 -0.18 23.47 18.13
C LYS A 324 -0.15 22.44 19.25
N ASN A 325 0.93 21.67 19.37
CA ASN A 325 1.08 20.63 20.38
C ASN A 325 2.31 20.88 21.25
N THR A 326 2.11 21.63 22.32
CA THR A 326 3.21 22.11 23.20
C THR A 326 4.07 21.00 23.78
N ALA A 327 3.53 19.78 23.94
CA ALA A 327 4.29 18.63 24.40
C ALA A 327 5.38 18.15 23.42
N CYS A 328 5.37 18.62 22.16
CA CYS A 328 6.49 18.44 21.22
C CYS A 328 7.82 19.01 21.70
N THR A 329 7.81 19.84 22.75
CA THR A 329 9.02 20.41 23.38
C THR A 329 9.31 19.80 24.76
N MET A 330 8.60 18.75 25.17
CA MET A 330 8.67 18.16 26.51
C MET A 330 9.18 16.70 26.47
N PRO A 331 10.45 16.44 26.15
CA PRO A 331 10.97 15.08 26.08
C PRO A 331 10.90 14.37 27.42
N LEU A 332 10.48 13.11 27.42
CA LEU A 332 10.37 12.25 28.60
C LEU A 332 11.43 11.15 28.65
N LEU A 333 11.84 10.68 27.48
CA LEU A 333 12.70 9.52 27.29
C LEU A 333 13.97 9.95 26.54
N ASP A 334 15.10 9.28 26.80
CA ASP A 334 16.34 9.50 26.05
C ASP A 334 16.16 9.27 24.55
N THR A 335 15.26 8.34 24.17
CA THR A 335 14.92 8.07 22.78
C THR A 335 14.26 9.26 22.07
N HIS A 336 13.66 10.20 22.79
CA HIS A 336 13.12 11.43 22.19
C HIS A 336 14.19 12.35 21.59
N SER A 337 15.46 12.08 21.90
CA SER A 337 16.58 12.73 21.21
C SER A 337 16.59 12.47 19.70
N ILE A 338 16.07 11.30 19.25
CA ILE A 338 16.01 10.92 17.84
C ILE A 338 15.08 11.84 17.05
N PRO A 339 13.77 11.97 17.36
CA PRO A 339 12.88 12.88 16.66
C PRO A 339 13.33 14.36 16.78
N ILE A 340 13.90 14.77 17.90
CA ILE A 340 14.47 16.13 18.04
C ILE A 340 15.59 16.36 17.03
N GLN A 341 16.53 15.43 16.92
CA GLN A 341 17.61 15.52 15.94
C GLN A 341 17.09 15.46 14.49
N MET A 342 16.12 14.62 14.20
CA MET A 342 15.51 14.53 12.86
C MET A 342 14.85 15.85 12.47
N VAL A 343 14.06 16.46 13.37
CA VAL A 343 13.44 17.78 13.16
C VAL A 343 14.50 18.84 12.95
N PHE A 344 15.54 18.86 13.80
CA PHE A 344 16.67 19.79 13.66
C PHE A 344 17.34 19.66 12.30
N LEU A 345 17.74 18.46 11.90
CA LEU A 345 18.43 18.22 10.64
C LEU A 345 17.55 18.60 9.44
N TYR A 346 16.26 18.26 9.50
CA TYR A 346 15.34 18.57 8.41
C TYR A 346 15.16 20.08 8.23
N ILE A 347 14.86 20.81 9.30
CA ILE A 347 14.66 22.27 9.23
C ILE A 347 15.96 22.97 8.86
N TYR A 348 17.08 22.62 9.50
CA TYR A 348 18.38 23.25 9.26
C TYR A 348 18.81 23.14 7.79
N ASP A 349 18.75 21.93 7.24
CA ASP A 349 19.19 21.67 5.87
C ASP A 349 18.23 22.25 4.81
N ARG A 350 16.91 22.26 5.09
CA ARG A 350 15.91 22.73 4.13
C ARG A 350 15.59 24.22 4.23
N SER A 351 15.89 24.86 5.34
CA SER A 351 15.72 26.32 5.50
C SER A 351 16.62 27.15 4.57
N LYS A 352 17.74 26.60 4.15
CA LYS A 352 18.76 27.31 3.33
C LYS A 352 19.12 28.70 3.88
N GLY A 353 19.14 28.85 5.20
CA GLY A 353 19.46 30.08 5.90
C GLY A 353 18.31 31.09 5.97
N ASN A 354 17.06 30.69 5.69
CA ASN A 354 15.90 31.53 5.93
C ASN A 354 15.83 31.92 7.42
N LYS A 355 15.83 33.23 7.71
CA LYS A 355 15.90 33.75 9.07
C LYS A 355 14.74 33.32 9.96
N GLU A 356 13.54 33.20 9.40
CA GLU A 356 12.35 32.79 10.16
C GLU A 356 12.44 31.32 10.57
N ASP A 357 12.89 30.43 9.66
CA ASP A 357 13.04 29.01 9.95
C ASP A 357 14.16 28.76 10.96
N VAL A 358 15.28 29.49 10.84
CA VAL A 358 16.39 29.41 11.79
C VAL A 358 15.96 29.93 13.18
N HIS A 359 15.22 31.05 13.23
CA HIS A 359 14.66 31.55 14.47
C HIS A 359 13.69 30.56 15.13
N PHE A 360 12.79 30.00 14.35
CA PHE A 360 11.86 28.96 14.83
C PHE A 360 12.61 27.76 15.40
N LEU A 361 13.62 27.26 14.68
CA LEU A 361 14.45 26.15 15.13
C LEU A 361 15.16 26.45 16.44
N GLY A 362 15.76 27.65 16.56
CA GLY A 362 16.41 28.11 17.78
C GLY A 362 15.45 28.16 18.97
N LYS A 363 14.23 28.69 18.76
CA LYS A 363 13.17 28.69 19.77
C LYS A 363 12.77 27.28 20.18
N TYR A 364 12.52 26.39 19.21
CA TYR A 364 12.17 25.00 19.48
C TYR A 364 13.19 24.30 20.37
N LEU A 365 14.47 24.38 20.02
CA LEU A 365 15.54 23.77 20.81
C LEU A 365 15.67 24.40 22.21
N MET A 366 15.52 25.73 22.32
CA MET A 366 15.53 26.43 23.61
C MET A 366 14.37 25.94 24.50
N ASP A 367 13.15 25.83 23.95
CA ASP A 367 12.00 25.33 24.68
C ASP A 367 12.19 23.88 25.16
N VAL A 368 12.81 23.01 24.32
CA VAL A 368 13.20 21.64 24.71
C VAL A 368 14.16 21.68 25.90
N VAL A 369 15.23 22.48 25.85
CA VAL A 369 16.22 22.57 26.92
C VAL A 369 15.59 23.12 28.22
N ILE A 370 14.77 24.17 28.12
CA ILE A 370 14.06 24.75 29.29
C ILE A 370 13.15 23.72 29.94
N ASN A 371 12.42 22.93 29.13
CA ASN A 371 11.52 21.90 29.67
C ASN A 371 12.29 20.73 30.30
N MET A 372 13.45 20.35 29.75
CA MET A 372 14.34 19.38 30.39
C MET A 372 14.85 19.88 31.74
N THR A 373 15.31 21.12 31.82
CA THR A 373 15.86 21.69 33.08
C THR A 373 14.83 21.94 34.17
N LYS A 374 13.55 22.10 33.83
CA LYS A 374 12.44 22.24 34.81
C LYS A 374 12.01 20.91 35.42
N ARG A 375 12.42 19.79 34.84
CA ARG A 375 12.09 18.45 35.33
C ARG A 375 13.13 17.87 36.26
N TYR A 376 14.34 18.36 36.20
CA TYR A 376 15.45 18.01 37.09
C TYR A 376 15.71 19.15 38.09
#